data_d90a2aa99e36d81330d2df1251b7fa0e
#
_entry.id   d90a2aa99e36d81330d2df1251b7fa0e
#
_cell.length_a   1.000
_cell.length_b   1.000
_cell.length_c   1.000
_cell.angle_alpha   90.00
_cell.angle_beta   90.00
_cell.angle_gamma   90.00
#
_symmetry.space_group_name_H-M   'P 1'
#
loop_
_entity.id
_entity.type
_entity.pdbx_description
1 polymer ?
#
loop_
_entity_poly.entity_id
_entity_poly.type
_entity_poly.pdbx_seq_one_letter_code
_entity_poly.pdbx_strand_id
1 'polypeptide(L)'
;MENKAIICKNLTKQFGDFKAVDSISFEVEQGEIFGFLGANGAGKTTAMRILCGLSFPTSGEATVAGFNVYKEQEKIKKNIGYMSQKFSLYDNLTILENIEFYGGVYGVSRPEIKERSRELVTTLGLEKEAKKMVGALPLGWKQKLAFSVAIFHRPKIVFLDEPTGGVDPITRRQFWDMIYKAAANNITVFVTTHYMDE
;
A
#
# COMPACT_ATOMS: atom_id res chain seq x y z
N MET A 1 -1.22 23.99 -11.55
CA MET A 1 -1.29 23.42 -10.19
C MET A 1 -0.44 22.18 -10.22
N GLU A 2 0.55 22.09 -9.33
CA GLU A 2 1.48 20.97 -9.29
C GLU A 2 0.73 19.66 -9.05
N ASN A 3 0.95 18.70 -9.94
CA ASN A 3 0.29 17.39 -9.93
C ASN A 3 0.98 16.44 -8.93
N LYS A 4 1.23 16.93 -7.68
CA LYS A 4 1.94 16.19 -6.63
C LYS A 4 0.99 15.32 -5.82
N ALA A 5 1.29 14.03 -5.75
CA ALA A 5 0.58 13.08 -4.91
C ALA A 5 1.06 13.15 -3.45
N ILE A 6 2.38 13.33 -3.25
CA ILE A 6 3.01 13.46 -1.93
C ILE A 6 3.98 14.64 -1.98
N ILE A 7 3.94 15.46 -0.93
CA ILE A 7 4.97 16.49 -0.65
C ILE A 7 5.44 16.27 0.78
N CYS A 8 6.75 16.17 0.97
CA CYS A 8 7.38 15.97 2.26
C CYS A 8 8.53 16.97 2.42
N LYS A 9 8.55 17.76 3.50
CA LYS A 9 9.55 18.80 3.78
C LYS A 9 10.08 18.68 5.20
N ASN A 10 11.36 18.38 5.32
CA ASN A 10 12.09 18.27 6.59
C ASN A 10 11.37 17.37 7.62
N LEU A 11 10.73 16.30 7.15
CA LEU A 11 9.93 15.42 7.99
C LEU A 11 10.84 14.68 8.97
N THR A 12 10.54 14.79 10.26
CA THR A 12 11.30 14.18 11.33
C THR A 12 10.39 13.39 12.26
N LYS A 13 10.84 12.21 12.68
CA LYS A 13 10.21 11.42 13.74
C LYS A 13 11.24 10.99 14.75
N GLN A 14 11.06 11.41 15.99
CA GLN A 14 11.92 11.12 17.12
C GLN A 14 11.15 10.36 18.20
N PHE A 15 11.80 9.38 18.83
CA PHE A 15 11.34 8.61 19.98
C PHE A 15 12.39 8.73 21.09
N GLY A 16 12.13 9.55 22.11
CA GLY A 16 13.15 9.91 23.09
C GLY A 16 14.34 10.56 22.37
N ASP A 17 15.54 10.01 22.56
CA ASP A 17 16.76 10.49 21.91
C ASP A 17 17.01 9.90 20.53
N PHE A 18 16.23 8.89 20.12
CA PHE A 18 16.41 8.20 18.84
C PHE A 18 15.59 8.86 17.73
N LYS A 19 16.25 9.34 16.69
CA LYS A 19 15.60 9.81 15.45
C LYS A 19 15.40 8.66 14.48
N ALA A 20 14.17 8.21 14.36
CA ALA A 20 13.80 7.16 13.40
C ALA A 20 13.68 7.69 11.96
N VAL A 21 13.32 8.97 11.80
CA VAL A 21 13.32 9.71 10.53
C VAL A 21 13.94 11.06 10.82
N ASP A 22 14.98 11.44 10.07
CA ASP A 22 15.71 12.69 10.30
C ASP A 22 15.66 13.60 9.08
N SER A 23 14.79 14.60 9.15
CA SER A 23 14.71 15.74 8.22
C SER A 23 14.65 15.36 6.72
N ILE A 24 13.84 14.36 6.37
CA ILE A 24 13.69 13.93 4.96
C ILE A 24 12.80 14.88 4.18
N SER A 25 13.17 15.13 2.92
CA SER A 25 12.40 15.94 1.99
C SER A 25 12.36 15.30 0.61
N PHE A 26 11.16 15.15 0.04
CA PHE A 26 10.95 14.62 -1.30
C PHE A 26 9.54 14.96 -1.80
N GLU A 27 9.33 14.79 -3.09
CA GLU A 27 8.02 14.95 -3.74
C GLU A 27 7.76 13.77 -4.65
N VAL A 28 6.50 13.41 -4.82
CA VAL A 28 6.05 12.32 -5.70
C VAL A 28 4.94 12.84 -6.60
N GLU A 29 5.07 12.61 -7.91
CA GLU A 29 4.07 12.98 -8.90
C GLU A 29 2.85 12.04 -8.85
N GLN A 30 1.70 12.50 -9.35
CA GLN A 30 0.55 11.60 -9.53
C GLN A 30 0.84 10.56 -10.63
N GLY A 31 0.51 9.28 -10.33
CA GLY A 31 0.76 8.18 -11.25
C GLY A 31 2.21 7.68 -11.27
N GLU A 32 3.10 8.29 -10.48
CA GLU A 32 4.50 7.87 -10.38
C GLU A 32 4.64 6.60 -9.54
N ILE A 33 5.64 5.78 -9.88
CA ILE A 33 6.14 4.71 -9.01
C ILE A 33 7.37 5.24 -8.30
N PHE A 34 7.26 5.51 -7.01
CA PHE A 34 8.32 6.06 -6.19
C PHE A 34 8.92 4.99 -5.28
N GLY A 35 10.19 4.66 -5.51
CA GLY A 35 10.97 3.72 -4.71
C GLY A 35 11.64 4.41 -3.51
N PHE A 36 11.22 4.07 -2.29
CA PHE A 36 11.83 4.56 -1.05
C PHE A 36 12.83 3.54 -0.52
N LEU A 37 14.09 3.68 -0.97
CA LEU A 37 15.17 2.74 -0.72
C LEU A 37 15.87 3.00 0.61
N GLY A 38 16.38 1.95 1.24
CA GLY A 38 17.19 2.08 2.45
C GLY A 38 17.36 0.75 3.17
N ALA A 39 18.41 0.67 4.00
CA ALA A 39 18.68 -0.50 4.82
C ALA A 39 17.55 -0.81 5.82
N ASN A 40 17.52 -2.04 6.33
CA ASN A 40 16.61 -2.39 7.43
C ASN A 40 16.91 -1.53 8.65
N GLY A 41 15.86 -1.03 9.30
CA GLY A 41 15.99 -0.10 10.43
C GLY A 41 16.22 1.37 10.05
N ALA A 42 16.34 1.72 8.77
CA ALA A 42 16.53 3.12 8.31
C ALA A 42 15.29 4.02 8.44
N GLY A 43 14.22 3.58 9.12
CA GLY A 43 13.03 4.40 9.35
C GLY A 43 12.00 4.38 8.23
N LYS A 44 12.16 3.56 7.16
CA LYS A 44 11.24 3.48 6.02
C LYS A 44 9.79 3.28 6.43
N THR A 45 9.53 2.22 7.21
CA THR A 45 8.18 1.93 7.73
C THR A 45 7.64 3.05 8.62
N THR A 46 8.50 3.72 9.40
CA THR A 46 8.11 4.85 10.24
C THR A 46 7.67 6.04 9.39
N ALA A 47 8.44 6.41 8.37
CA ALA A 47 8.09 7.47 7.43
C ALA A 47 6.78 7.14 6.70
N MET A 48 6.65 5.92 6.18
CA MET A 48 5.43 5.44 5.52
C MET A 48 4.21 5.53 6.44
N ARG A 49 4.32 5.10 7.70
CA ARG A 49 3.20 5.20 8.67
C ARG A 49 2.74 6.63 8.91
N ILE A 50 3.65 7.60 8.89
CA ILE A 50 3.30 9.02 8.99
C ILE A 50 2.51 9.45 7.75
N LEU A 51 3.00 9.12 6.56
CA LEU A 51 2.34 9.46 5.29
C LEU A 51 0.96 8.80 5.15
N CYS A 52 0.79 7.60 5.71
CA CYS A 52 -0.51 6.91 5.76
C CYS A 52 -1.48 7.48 6.82
N GLY A 53 -1.08 8.50 7.59
CA GLY A 53 -1.91 9.02 8.69
C GLY A 53 -2.06 8.07 9.88
N LEU A 54 -1.12 7.13 10.06
CA LEU A 54 -1.09 6.16 11.17
C LEU A 54 -0.20 6.61 12.34
N SER A 55 0.60 7.66 12.15
CA SER A 55 1.49 8.23 13.16
C SER A 55 1.68 9.71 12.91
N PHE A 56 1.96 10.47 13.96
CA PHE A 56 2.30 11.89 13.85
C PHE A 56 3.82 12.07 13.69
N PRO A 57 4.29 12.98 12.83
CA PRO A 57 5.69 13.39 12.84
C PRO A 57 6.00 14.22 14.11
N THR A 58 7.28 14.34 14.44
CA THR A 58 7.76 15.23 15.52
C THR A 58 7.90 16.66 15.01
N SER A 59 8.37 16.84 13.76
CA SER A 59 8.48 18.13 13.09
C SER A 59 8.48 17.95 11.57
N GLY A 60 8.53 19.05 10.82
CA GLY A 60 8.44 19.10 9.38
C GLY A 60 7.01 19.12 8.88
N GLU A 61 6.83 19.07 7.58
CA GLU A 61 5.54 19.16 6.91
C GLU A 61 5.39 18.02 5.90
N ALA A 62 4.17 17.48 5.78
CA ALA A 62 3.85 16.59 4.68
C ALA A 62 2.37 16.70 4.29
N THR A 63 2.11 16.52 3.01
CA THR A 63 0.77 16.35 2.44
C THR A 63 0.72 15.08 1.61
N VAL A 64 -0.41 14.38 1.68
CA VAL A 64 -0.66 13.13 0.94
C VAL A 64 -2.02 13.22 0.30
N ALA A 65 -2.11 13.03 -1.01
CA ALA A 65 -3.32 13.22 -1.81
C ALA A 65 -3.95 14.63 -1.63
N GLY A 66 -3.13 15.64 -1.30
CA GLY A 66 -3.54 17.01 -1.00
C GLY A 66 -3.97 17.25 0.45
N PHE A 67 -3.91 16.25 1.33
CA PHE A 67 -4.32 16.34 2.74
C PHE A 67 -3.13 16.41 3.69
N ASN A 68 -3.24 17.26 4.72
CA ASN A 68 -2.18 17.47 5.72
C ASN A 68 -2.10 16.30 6.71
N VAL A 69 -0.89 15.77 6.96
CA VAL A 69 -0.66 14.60 7.84
C VAL A 69 -0.96 14.86 9.32
N TYR A 70 -1.01 16.11 9.76
CA TYR A 70 -1.35 16.45 11.14
C TYR A 70 -2.85 16.60 11.39
N LYS A 71 -3.58 17.11 10.39
CA LYS A 71 -4.96 17.61 10.59
C LYS A 71 -6.02 16.76 9.86
N GLU A 72 -5.63 16.01 8.83
CA GLU A 72 -6.58 15.40 7.90
C GLU A 72 -6.33 13.88 7.69
N GLN A 73 -5.86 13.19 8.75
CA GLN A 73 -5.51 11.77 8.69
C GLN A 73 -6.64 10.87 8.19
N GLU A 74 -7.88 11.13 8.62
CA GLU A 74 -9.03 10.34 8.16
C GLU A 74 -9.32 10.53 6.66
N LYS A 75 -9.04 11.72 6.12
CA LYS A 75 -9.13 11.95 4.68
C LYS A 75 -8.01 11.24 3.93
N ILE A 76 -6.78 11.24 4.47
CA ILE A 76 -5.67 10.48 3.92
C ILE A 76 -6.05 9.00 3.84
N LYS A 77 -6.47 8.37 4.94
CA LYS A 77 -6.84 6.95 5.01
C LYS A 77 -7.89 6.53 3.98
N LYS A 78 -8.84 7.41 3.66
CA LYS A 78 -9.88 7.16 2.64
C LYS A 78 -9.36 7.24 1.20
N ASN A 79 -8.22 7.89 0.98
CA ASN A 79 -7.65 8.13 -0.35
C ASN A 79 -6.42 7.26 -0.66
N ILE A 80 -6.01 6.42 0.29
CA ILE A 80 -4.84 5.55 0.13
C ILE A 80 -5.21 4.08 0.26
N GLY A 81 -4.42 3.24 -0.40
CA GLY A 81 -4.32 1.81 -0.09
C GLY A 81 -3.04 1.56 0.71
N TYR A 82 -3.02 0.54 1.56
CA TYR A 82 -1.84 0.19 2.34
C TYR A 82 -1.64 -1.32 2.39
N MET A 83 -0.46 -1.78 2.01
CA MET A 83 -0.02 -3.15 2.15
C MET A 83 1.20 -3.18 3.07
N SER A 84 1.03 -3.70 4.28
CA SER A 84 2.12 -3.84 5.25
C SER A 84 3.01 -5.03 4.94
N GLN A 85 4.25 -5.01 5.45
CA GLN A 85 5.21 -6.11 5.33
C GLN A 85 4.67 -7.45 5.88
N LYS A 86 3.93 -7.40 7.00
CA LYS A 86 3.16 -8.54 7.48
C LYS A 86 1.77 -8.46 6.88
N PHE A 87 1.35 -9.52 6.17
CA PHE A 87 0.06 -9.52 5.47
C PHE A 87 -1.08 -9.05 6.35
N SER A 88 -1.85 -8.09 5.83
CA SER A 88 -3.03 -7.57 6.49
C SER A 88 -4.25 -8.49 6.33
N LEU A 89 -4.15 -9.52 5.47
CA LEU A 89 -5.25 -10.45 5.21
C LEU A 89 -5.52 -11.37 6.39
N TYR A 90 -6.77 -11.70 6.60
CA TYR A 90 -7.19 -12.65 7.64
C TYR A 90 -7.04 -14.08 7.12
N ASP A 91 -6.10 -14.83 7.66
CA ASP A 91 -5.80 -16.21 7.28
C ASP A 91 -6.97 -17.17 7.47
N ASN A 92 -7.86 -16.89 8.43
CA ASN A 92 -9.05 -17.66 8.77
C ASN A 92 -10.33 -17.25 7.99
N LEU A 93 -10.22 -16.30 7.10
CA LEU A 93 -11.26 -15.93 6.15
C LEU A 93 -10.92 -16.47 4.76
N THR A 94 -11.93 -16.72 3.96
CA THR A 94 -11.78 -17.07 2.54
C THR A 94 -11.31 -15.85 1.73
N ILE A 95 -10.88 -16.10 0.49
CA ILE A 95 -10.51 -15.03 -0.45
C ILE A 95 -11.66 -14.03 -0.61
N LEU A 96 -12.87 -14.52 -0.86
CA LEU A 96 -14.04 -13.64 -1.03
C LEU A 96 -14.37 -12.86 0.23
N GLU A 97 -14.35 -13.50 1.40
CA GLU A 97 -14.62 -12.83 2.68
C GLU A 97 -13.58 -11.75 2.98
N ASN A 98 -12.29 -11.97 2.66
CA ASN A 98 -11.28 -10.91 2.78
C ASN A 98 -11.58 -9.73 1.85
N ILE A 99 -11.93 -9.98 0.59
CA ILE A 99 -12.27 -8.91 -0.36
C ILE A 99 -13.50 -8.15 0.11
N GLU A 100 -14.55 -8.84 0.55
CA GLU A 100 -15.78 -8.23 1.06
C GLU A 100 -15.53 -7.39 2.32
N PHE A 101 -14.74 -7.92 3.26
CA PHE A 101 -14.38 -7.23 4.48
C PHE A 101 -13.66 -5.90 4.20
N TYR A 102 -12.58 -5.95 3.41
CA TYR A 102 -11.81 -4.74 3.11
C TYR A 102 -12.58 -3.78 2.19
N GLY A 103 -13.36 -4.29 1.22
CA GLY A 103 -14.26 -3.46 0.44
C GLY A 103 -15.22 -2.67 1.32
N GLY A 104 -15.79 -3.32 2.36
CA GLY A 104 -16.64 -2.67 3.35
C GLY A 104 -15.90 -1.65 4.22
N VAL A 105 -14.67 -1.96 4.68
CA VAL A 105 -13.82 -1.03 5.47
C VAL A 105 -13.52 0.23 4.67
N TYR A 106 -13.26 0.11 3.38
CA TYR A 106 -13.01 1.25 2.48
C TYR A 106 -14.29 1.94 1.98
N GLY A 107 -15.47 1.50 2.42
CA GLY A 107 -16.74 2.16 2.11
C GLY A 107 -17.26 1.90 0.69
N VAL A 108 -16.79 0.84 0.04
CA VAL A 108 -17.32 0.41 -1.27
C VAL A 108 -18.72 -0.18 -1.08
N SER A 109 -19.66 0.15 -1.97
CA SER A 109 -21.03 -0.34 -1.87
C SER A 109 -21.15 -1.85 -2.07
N ARG A 110 -22.09 -2.52 -1.39
CA ARG A 110 -22.29 -3.97 -1.50
C ARG A 110 -22.47 -4.49 -2.95
N PRO A 111 -23.26 -3.84 -3.83
CA PRO A 111 -23.35 -4.27 -5.22
C PRO A 111 -22.02 -4.19 -5.95
N GLU A 112 -21.28 -3.12 -5.74
CA GLU A 112 -19.96 -2.89 -6.34
C GLU A 112 -18.91 -3.86 -5.82
N ILE A 113 -18.92 -4.19 -4.51
CA ILE A 113 -18.07 -5.24 -3.94
C ILE A 113 -18.33 -6.57 -4.66
N LYS A 114 -19.58 -6.95 -4.84
CA LYS A 114 -19.96 -8.21 -5.47
C LYS A 114 -19.49 -8.32 -6.94
N GLU A 115 -19.60 -7.24 -7.69
CA GLU A 115 -19.14 -7.16 -9.07
C GLU A 115 -17.62 -7.22 -9.16
N ARG A 116 -16.94 -6.31 -8.46
CA ARG A 116 -15.48 -6.20 -8.48
C ARG A 116 -14.77 -7.43 -7.87
N SER A 117 -15.39 -8.10 -6.89
CA SER A 117 -14.83 -9.33 -6.33
C SER A 117 -14.76 -10.45 -7.38
N ARG A 118 -15.77 -10.58 -8.23
CA ARG A 118 -15.75 -11.55 -9.33
C ARG A 118 -14.65 -11.24 -10.34
N GLU A 119 -14.57 -9.97 -10.77
CA GLU A 119 -13.53 -9.52 -11.69
C GLU A 119 -12.13 -9.77 -11.11
N LEU A 120 -11.93 -9.43 -9.83
CA LEU A 120 -10.66 -9.62 -9.16
C LEU A 120 -10.24 -11.10 -9.08
N VAL A 121 -11.15 -11.96 -8.66
CA VAL A 121 -10.91 -13.40 -8.56
C VAL A 121 -10.56 -13.98 -9.95
N THR A 122 -11.26 -13.58 -11.00
CA THR A 122 -10.96 -14.00 -12.38
C THR A 122 -9.62 -13.44 -12.85
N THR A 123 -9.34 -12.17 -12.61
CA THR A 123 -8.05 -11.54 -12.99
C THR A 123 -6.85 -12.22 -12.34
N LEU A 124 -7.02 -12.68 -11.11
CA LEU A 124 -5.99 -13.42 -10.39
C LEU A 124 -5.94 -14.92 -10.75
N GLY A 125 -6.92 -15.46 -11.49
CA GLY A 125 -7.04 -16.89 -11.79
C GLY A 125 -7.35 -17.73 -10.55
N LEU A 126 -8.12 -17.19 -9.61
CA LEU A 126 -8.45 -17.80 -8.32
C LEU A 126 -9.91 -18.27 -8.22
N GLU A 127 -10.59 -18.50 -9.35
CA GLU A 127 -12.01 -18.88 -9.35
C GLU A 127 -12.27 -20.19 -8.59
N LYS A 128 -11.37 -21.18 -8.73
CA LYS A 128 -11.46 -22.46 -8.03
C LYS A 128 -11.11 -22.36 -6.55
N GLU A 129 -10.31 -21.38 -6.19
CA GLU A 129 -9.82 -21.11 -4.83
C GLU A 129 -10.64 -20.08 -4.07
N ALA A 130 -11.58 -19.41 -4.71
CA ALA A 130 -12.31 -18.25 -4.15
C ALA A 130 -12.92 -18.49 -2.76
N LYS A 131 -13.31 -19.73 -2.47
CA LYS A 131 -13.85 -20.17 -1.17
C LYS A 131 -12.80 -20.82 -0.25
N LYS A 132 -11.53 -20.89 -0.65
CA LYS A 132 -10.46 -21.38 0.24
C LYS A 132 -10.03 -20.29 1.21
N MET A 133 -9.64 -20.71 2.40
CA MET A 133 -9.07 -19.81 3.40
C MET A 133 -7.74 -19.24 2.89
N VAL A 134 -7.50 -17.96 3.12
CA VAL A 134 -6.27 -17.28 2.71
C VAL A 134 -5.04 -17.92 3.34
N GLY A 135 -5.15 -18.43 4.57
CA GLY A 135 -4.08 -19.14 5.24
C GLY A 135 -3.51 -20.34 4.45
N ALA A 136 -4.31 -20.98 3.61
CA ALA A 136 -3.91 -22.13 2.78
C ALA A 136 -3.24 -21.72 1.45
N LEU A 137 -3.18 -20.43 1.11
CA LEU A 137 -2.57 -19.97 -0.13
C LEU A 137 -1.03 -19.93 -0.04
N PRO A 138 -0.32 -20.24 -1.12
CA PRO A 138 1.10 -19.94 -1.23
C PRO A 138 1.39 -18.45 -1.06
N LEU A 139 2.58 -18.12 -0.57
CA LEU A 139 3.00 -16.75 -0.24
C LEU A 139 2.77 -15.75 -1.38
N GLY A 140 3.18 -16.09 -2.60
CA GLY A 140 3.02 -15.23 -3.76
C GLY A 140 1.55 -14.91 -4.10
N TRP A 141 0.63 -15.85 -3.87
CA TRP A 141 -0.79 -15.59 -4.03
C TRP A 141 -1.36 -14.69 -2.93
N LYS A 142 -0.90 -14.87 -1.69
CA LYS A 142 -1.26 -13.96 -0.58
C LYS A 142 -0.82 -12.53 -0.89
N GLN A 143 0.39 -12.34 -1.43
CA GLN A 143 0.89 -11.01 -1.80
C GLN A 143 0.05 -10.37 -2.91
N LYS A 144 -0.21 -11.10 -4.00
CA LYS A 144 -1.05 -10.61 -5.09
C LYS A 144 -2.45 -10.23 -4.61
N LEU A 145 -3.05 -11.06 -3.76
CA LEU A 145 -4.35 -10.77 -3.17
C LEU A 145 -4.29 -9.54 -2.26
N ALA A 146 -3.27 -9.42 -1.39
CA ALA A 146 -3.10 -8.29 -0.48
C ALA A 146 -2.95 -6.96 -1.25
N PHE A 147 -2.14 -6.95 -2.31
CA PHE A 147 -2.02 -5.80 -3.21
C PHE A 147 -3.35 -5.44 -3.86
N SER A 148 -4.04 -6.44 -4.42
CA SER A 148 -5.32 -6.24 -5.10
C SER A 148 -6.40 -5.69 -4.15
N VAL A 149 -6.41 -6.17 -2.91
CA VAL A 149 -7.30 -5.66 -1.85
C VAL A 149 -6.92 -4.23 -1.47
N ALA A 150 -5.62 -3.90 -1.39
CA ALA A 150 -5.17 -2.54 -1.08
C ALA A 150 -5.60 -1.51 -2.13
N ILE A 151 -5.76 -1.91 -3.39
CA ILE A 151 -6.22 -1.01 -4.48
C ILE A 151 -7.70 -1.19 -4.85
N PHE A 152 -8.43 -2.06 -4.14
CA PHE A 152 -9.81 -2.44 -4.49
C PHE A 152 -10.80 -1.27 -4.55
N HIS A 153 -10.63 -0.29 -3.66
CA HIS A 153 -11.44 0.92 -3.60
C HIS A 153 -10.96 2.04 -4.54
N ARG A 154 -9.98 1.74 -5.42
CA ARG A 154 -9.37 2.70 -6.38
C ARG A 154 -8.78 3.94 -5.69
N PRO A 155 -7.83 3.75 -4.77
CA PRO A 155 -7.19 4.87 -4.07
C PRO A 155 -6.39 5.74 -5.05
N LYS A 156 -6.09 6.98 -4.64
CA LYS A 156 -5.17 7.85 -5.39
C LYS A 156 -3.72 7.41 -5.26
N ILE A 157 -3.37 6.84 -4.11
CA ILE A 157 -2.02 6.40 -3.77
C ILE A 157 -2.09 5.03 -3.10
N VAL A 158 -1.18 4.13 -3.44
CA VAL A 158 -0.98 2.89 -2.70
C VAL A 158 0.42 2.86 -2.09
N PHE A 159 0.48 2.53 -0.81
CA PHE A 159 1.72 2.34 -0.06
C PHE A 159 2.00 0.85 0.10
N LEU A 160 3.21 0.44 -0.27
CA LEU A 160 3.66 -0.96 -0.26
C LEU A 160 4.93 -1.08 0.59
N ASP A 161 4.83 -1.76 1.73
CA ASP A 161 5.97 -1.94 2.64
C ASP A 161 6.65 -3.28 2.40
N GLU A 162 7.79 -3.27 1.70
CA GLU A 162 8.59 -4.43 1.30
C GLU A 162 7.72 -5.57 0.67
N PRO A 163 6.94 -5.26 -0.38
CA PRO A 163 5.86 -6.13 -0.85
C PRO A 163 6.35 -7.45 -1.47
N THR A 164 7.61 -7.51 -1.91
CA THR A 164 8.21 -8.66 -2.60
C THR A 164 9.15 -9.47 -1.70
N GLY A 165 9.18 -9.16 -0.40
CA GLY A 165 10.00 -9.87 0.56
C GLY A 165 9.67 -11.37 0.63
N GLY A 166 10.69 -12.23 0.48
CA GLY A 166 10.58 -13.68 0.66
C GLY A 166 9.93 -14.45 -0.50
N VAL A 167 9.66 -13.82 -1.65
CA VAL A 167 9.16 -14.52 -2.84
C VAL A 167 10.26 -14.84 -3.85
N ASP A 168 10.00 -15.86 -4.66
CA ASP A 168 10.86 -16.24 -5.77
C ASP A 168 10.90 -15.16 -6.87
N PRO A 169 11.96 -15.16 -7.74
CA PRO A 169 12.12 -14.14 -8.78
C PRO A 169 10.97 -14.05 -9.79
N ILE A 170 10.31 -15.17 -10.10
CA ILE A 170 9.20 -15.21 -11.06
C ILE A 170 7.98 -14.49 -10.45
N THR A 171 7.64 -14.85 -9.22
CA THR A 171 6.54 -14.21 -8.47
C THR A 171 6.81 -12.72 -8.27
N ARG A 172 8.06 -12.32 -7.98
CA ARG A 172 8.48 -10.92 -7.87
C ARG A 172 8.20 -10.16 -9.17
N ARG A 173 8.64 -10.68 -10.31
CA ARG A 173 8.38 -10.06 -11.63
C ARG A 173 6.88 -9.87 -11.88
N GLN A 174 6.07 -10.90 -11.62
CA GLN A 174 4.62 -10.82 -11.79
C GLN A 174 3.99 -9.77 -10.86
N PHE A 175 4.53 -9.60 -9.66
CA PHE A 175 4.08 -8.56 -8.73
C PHE A 175 4.40 -7.16 -9.25
N TRP A 176 5.58 -6.95 -9.80
CA TRP A 176 5.96 -5.70 -10.46
C TRP A 176 5.08 -5.38 -11.67
N ASP A 177 4.69 -6.38 -12.46
CA ASP A 177 3.72 -6.19 -13.56
C ASP A 177 2.37 -5.65 -13.03
N MET A 178 1.95 -6.07 -11.84
CA MET A 178 0.73 -5.53 -11.20
C MET A 178 0.93 -4.08 -10.75
N ILE A 179 2.10 -3.74 -10.21
CA ILE A 179 2.46 -2.35 -9.84
C ILE A 179 2.44 -1.45 -11.08
N TYR A 180 3.08 -1.85 -12.17
CA TYR A 180 3.08 -1.08 -13.42
C TYR A 180 1.67 -0.88 -13.98
N LYS A 181 0.83 -1.90 -13.93
CA LYS A 181 -0.60 -1.79 -14.32
C LYS A 181 -1.38 -0.80 -13.45
N ALA A 182 -1.13 -0.80 -12.14
CA ALA A 182 -1.77 0.16 -11.23
C ALA A 182 -1.34 1.60 -11.54
N ALA A 183 -0.05 1.84 -11.77
CA ALA A 183 0.47 3.15 -12.15
C ALA A 183 -0.08 3.62 -13.52
N ALA A 184 -0.15 2.71 -14.51
CA ALA A 184 -0.77 3.00 -15.80
C ALA A 184 -2.27 3.37 -15.69
N ASN A 185 -2.95 2.93 -14.62
CA ASN A 185 -4.31 3.35 -14.25
C ASN A 185 -4.35 4.56 -13.32
N ASN A 186 -3.27 5.35 -13.30
CA ASN A 186 -3.15 6.61 -12.56
C ASN A 186 -3.19 6.47 -11.02
N ILE A 187 -2.86 5.30 -10.49
CA ILE A 187 -2.62 5.10 -9.06
C ILE A 187 -1.14 5.38 -8.79
N THR A 188 -0.85 6.35 -7.94
CA THR A 188 0.53 6.60 -7.48
C THR A 188 0.98 5.46 -6.58
N VAL A 189 2.17 4.93 -6.80
CA VAL A 189 2.71 3.83 -6.01
C VAL A 189 3.91 4.29 -5.20
N PHE A 190 3.83 4.18 -3.89
CA PHE A 190 4.95 4.39 -2.98
C PHE A 190 5.40 3.03 -2.44
N VAL A 191 6.59 2.58 -2.83
CA VAL A 191 7.10 1.27 -2.44
C VAL A 191 8.39 1.40 -1.64
N THR A 192 8.44 0.74 -0.46
CA THR A 192 9.71 0.58 0.25
C THR A 192 10.34 -0.74 -0.16
N THR A 193 11.64 -0.73 -0.36
CA THR A 193 12.42 -1.95 -0.59
C THR A 193 13.84 -1.78 -0.06
N HIS A 194 14.50 -2.89 0.22
CA HIS A 194 15.92 -2.94 0.50
C HIS A 194 16.71 -3.59 -0.66
N TYR A 195 16.02 -4.03 -1.71
CA TYR A 195 16.62 -4.53 -2.94
C TYR A 195 16.91 -3.38 -3.89
N MET A 196 18.15 -3.28 -4.39
CA MET A 196 18.57 -2.19 -5.30
C MET A 196 18.26 -2.51 -6.77
N ASP A 197 17.87 -3.71 -7.07
CA ASP A 197 17.58 -4.26 -8.40
C ASP A 197 16.08 -4.40 -8.72
N GLU A 198 15.25 -3.79 -7.87
CA GLU A 198 13.79 -3.68 -8.07
C GLU A 198 13.33 -2.42 -8.80
#